data_19653bc2f4125b5d14e16407a08ba278
#
_entry.id   19653bc2f4125b5d14e16407a08ba278
#
_cell.length_a   1.000
_cell.length_b   1.000
_cell.length_c   1.000
_cell.angle_alpha   90.00
_cell.angle_beta   90.00
_cell.angle_gamma   90.00
#
_symmetry.space_group_name_H-M   'P 1'
#
loop_
_entity.id
_entity.type
_entity.pdbx_description
1 polymer ?
#
loop_
_entity_poly.entity_id
_entity_poly.type
_entity_poly.pdbx_seq_one_letter_code
_entity_poly.pdbx_strand_id
1 'polypeptide(L)'
;MTTSINRQEALHQFKLALKAGQKCYRDCVHRGRDPYPQVLEELLQGGVVAGRVDLGELEIPIAQIVGMNTAGRQTAFAANFMPLLDLGTEFASKWISLCEAHLGDTGIVDPIRCFEYMGQFYVQEGNKRVSVLRSFGAPTIRAYVTRVLPLYSDDPAVRVYYEFLHFYERCGLYQVHFNRLGDYPKLQAALGFDAEHVWSQLERRAFLTAFYTFKTAYDKLTQSAPPVTTAEALLTWLHAYTLGDLRVLTQAELERSIRAIWPELEAVAQGGKIAVQTEAAPEPQSLLGRLTGFRGCLRAAFVYECAPEASPWIAAHEAGRRQLVQALGEAVDARVYLVTDYPSPEDALEQAAADGAQVVFLSLIHI
;
A
#
# COMPACT_ATOMS: atom_id res chain seq x y z
N MET A 1 6.14 21.54 -39.10
CA MET A 1 4.86 20.80 -38.96
C MET A 1 4.64 20.25 -37.54
N THR A 2 5.63 19.69 -36.90
CA THR A 2 5.52 19.10 -35.52
C THR A 2 5.01 20.09 -34.45
N THR A 3 5.51 21.33 -34.46
CA THR A 3 5.14 22.38 -33.50
C THR A 3 3.65 22.76 -33.57
N SER A 4 3.03 22.75 -34.75
CA SER A 4 1.60 23.04 -34.92
C SER A 4 0.72 21.91 -34.40
N ILE A 5 1.17 20.67 -34.51
CA ILE A 5 0.45 19.48 -34.00
C ILE A 5 0.50 19.47 -32.49
N ASN A 6 1.67 19.68 -31.87
CA ASN A 6 1.82 19.72 -30.43
C ASN A 6 0.96 20.81 -29.77
N ARG A 7 0.84 21.98 -30.45
CA ARG A 7 -0.02 23.06 -29.93
C ARG A 7 -1.51 22.73 -29.98
N GLN A 8 -1.98 22.06 -31.04
CA GLN A 8 -3.39 21.62 -31.11
C GLN A 8 -3.69 20.56 -30.07
N GLU A 9 -2.76 19.61 -29.87
CA GLU A 9 -2.89 18.59 -28.83
C GLU A 9 -2.84 19.20 -27.43
N ALA A 10 -1.92 20.15 -27.16
CA ALA A 10 -1.85 20.86 -25.89
C ALA A 10 -3.14 21.66 -25.57
N LEU A 11 -3.75 22.27 -26.60
CA LEU A 11 -5.04 22.94 -26.47
C LEU A 11 -6.17 21.95 -26.15
N HIS A 12 -6.15 20.79 -26.81
CA HIS A 12 -7.11 19.71 -26.52
C HIS A 12 -6.97 19.21 -25.09
N GLN A 13 -5.74 18.92 -24.64
CA GLN A 13 -5.44 18.49 -23.28
C GLN A 13 -5.84 19.52 -22.23
N PHE A 14 -5.64 20.82 -22.50
CA PHE A 14 -6.13 21.87 -21.61
C PHE A 14 -7.65 21.83 -21.44
N LYS A 15 -8.41 21.63 -22.52
CA LYS A 15 -9.89 21.52 -22.45
C LYS A 15 -10.32 20.30 -21.63
N LEU A 16 -9.62 19.18 -21.76
CA LEU A 16 -9.88 17.99 -20.95
C LEU A 16 -9.58 18.24 -19.46
N ALA A 17 -8.42 18.83 -19.18
CA ALA A 17 -8.00 19.20 -17.85
C ALA A 17 -8.97 20.19 -17.19
N LEU A 18 -9.41 21.24 -17.91
CA LEU A 18 -10.40 22.20 -17.45
C LEU A 18 -11.74 21.52 -17.10
N LYS A 19 -12.24 20.62 -17.96
CA LYS A 19 -13.45 19.84 -17.70
C LYS A 19 -13.29 18.95 -16.46
N ALA A 20 -12.11 18.32 -16.29
CA ALA A 20 -11.82 17.51 -15.11
C ALA A 20 -11.74 18.35 -13.82
N GLY A 21 -11.18 19.55 -13.89
CA GLY A 21 -11.15 20.52 -12.79
C GLY A 21 -12.55 20.96 -12.38
N GLN A 22 -13.37 21.38 -13.34
CA GLN A 22 -14.76 21.77 -13.11
C GLN A 22 -15.61 20.63 -12.53
N LYS A 23 -15.38 19.40 -12.98
CA LYS A 23 -16.04 18.22 -12.40
C LYS A 23 -15.61 18.01 -10.95
N CYS A 24 -14.31 18.00 -10.67
CA CYS A 24 -13.78 17.85 -9.32
C CYS A 24 -14.33 18.93 -8.38
N TYR A 25 -14.34 20.19 -8.82
CA TYR A 25 -14.91 21.30 -8.06
C TYR A 25 -16.37 21.03 -7.66
N ARG A 26 -17.23 20.69 -8.62
CA ARG A 26 -18.64 20.39 -8.34
C ARG A 26 -18.81 19.18 -7.42
N ASP A 27 -18.04 18.12 -7.63
CA ASP A 27 -18.09 16.91 -6.82
C ASP A 27 -17.67 17.19 -5.36
N CYS A 28 -16.67 18.06 -5.15
CA CYS A 28 -16.27 18.49 -3.81
C CYS A 28 -17.36 19.31 -3.13
N VAL A 29 -17.88 20.34 -3.82
CA VAL A 29 -18.96 21.18 -3.29
C VAL A 29 -20.20 20.34 -2.93
N HIS A 30 -20.58 19.40 -3.79
CA HIS A 30 -21.74 18.51 -3.56
C HIS A 30 -21.56 17.63 -2.31
N ARG A 31 -20.30 17.29 -1.98
CA ARG A 31 -19.97 16.48 -0.80
C ARG A 31 -19.60 17.33 0.44
N GLY A 32 -19.80 18.64 0.39
CA GLY A 32 -19.44 19.56 1.48
C GLY A 32 -17.94 19.61 1.79
N ARG A 33 -17.07 19.36 0.78
CA ARG A 33 -15.62 19.44 0.90
C ARG A 33 -15.08 20.67 0.21
N ASP A 34 -13.92 21.15 0.67
CA ASP A 34 -13.21 22.23 0.00
C ASP A 34 -12.88 21.82 -1.45
N PRO A 35 -13.31 22.58 -2.46
CA PRO A 35 -13.05 22.30 -3.85
C PRO A 35 -11.64 22.69 -4.32
N TYR A 36 -10.85 23.36 -3.48
CA TYR A 36 -9.52 23.88 -3.80
C TYR A 36 -8.40 23.03 -3.20
N PRO A 37 -7.15 23.15 -3.68
CA PRO A 37 -5.98 22.56 -3.04
C PRO A 37 -5.81 23.12 -1.62
N GLN A 38 -5.30 22.30 -0.71
CA GLN A 38 -4.97 22.74 0.66
C GLN A 38 -3.89 23.83 0.66
N VAL A 39 -3.86 24.66 1.71
CA VAL A 39 -2.85 25.70 1.89
C VAL A 39 -2.03 25.41 3.15
N LEU A 40 -0.72 25.21 2.99
CA LEU A 40 0.16 24.86 4.11
C LEU A 40 0.20 25.94 5.18
N GLU A 41 0.28 27.22 4.78
CA GLU A 41 0.30 28.35 5.74
C GLU A 41 -0.96 28.38 6.60
N GLU A 42 -2.11 28.02 6.04
CA GLU A 42 -3.39 27.92 6.79
C GLU A 42 -3.39 26.72 7.73
N LEU A 43 -2.85 25.57 7.31
CA LEU A 43 -2.72 24.39 8.16
C LEU A 43 -1.78 24.65 9.35
N LEU A 44 -0.71 25.37 9.12
CA LEU A 44 0.23 25.72 10.18
C LEU A 44 -0.32 26.83 11.10
N GLN A 45 -1.29 27.62 10.66
CA GLN A 45 -1.95 28.72 11.41
C GLN A 45 -0.98 29.65 12.13
N GLY A 46 0.22 29.87 11.59
CA GLY A 46 1.28 30.60 12.26
C GLY A 46 1.88 29.88 13.47
N GLY A 47 1.55 28.60 13.68
CA GLY A 47 2.05 27.77 14.78
C GLY A 47 3.55 27.55 14.69
N VAL A 48 4.15 27.27 15.85
CA VAL A 48 5.57 26.93 15.94
C VAL A 48 5.80 25.54 15.35
N VAL A 49 6.78 25.42 14.47
CA VAL A 49 7.27 24.14 13.95
C VAL A 49 8.58 23.76 14.63
N ALA A 50 8.88 22.47 14.74
CA ALA A 50 10.12 22.00 15.36
C ALA A 50 11.36 22.37 14.54
N GLY A 51 11.21 22.51 13.23
CA GLY A 51 12.29 22.90 12.34
C GLY A 51 11.95 22.73 10.87
N ARG A 52 12.92 23.11 10.03
CA ARG A 52 12.89 22.87 8.59
C ARG A 52 14.19 22.21 8.16
N VAL A 53 14.08 21.19 7.30
CA VAL A 53 15.22 20.43 6.78
C VAL A 53 15.18 20.48 5.26
N ASP A 54 16.26 20.93 4.65
CA ASP A 54 16.41 20.85 3.19
C ASP A 54 16.77 19.42 2.80
N LEU A 55 15.94 18.78 2.00
CA LEU A 55 16.15 17.43 1.48
C LEU A 55 16.82 17.43 0.10
N GLY A 56 17.07 18.60 -0.47
CA GLY A 56 17.61 18.74 -1.82
C GLY A 56 16.61 18.35 -2.90
N GLU A 57 17.14 17.87 -4.04
CA GLU A 57 16.35 17.44 -5.16
C GLU A 57 15.92 15.96 -5.00
N LEU A 58 14.62 15.73 -5.04
CA LEU A 58 14.00 14.41 -4.94
C LEU A 58 13.02 14.17 -6.09
N GLU A 59 12.76 12.91 -6.37
CA GLU A 59 11.63 12.48 -7.19
C GLU A 59 10.48 12.09 -6.28
N ILE A 60 9.41 12.90 -6.28
CA ILE A 60 8.29 12.74 -5.36
C ILE A 60 7.03 12.22 -6.06
N PRO A 61 6.19 11.41 -5.37
CA PRO A 61 4.93 10.94 -5.93
C PRO A 61 3.95 12.09 -6.17
N ILE A 62 3.47 12.26 -7.40
CA ILE A 62 2.50 13.33 -7.73
C ILE A 62 1.19 13.16 -6.94
N ALA A 63 0.79 11.95 -6.63
CA ALA A 63 -0.42 11.67 -5.84
C ALA A 63 -0.38 12.28 -4.43
N GLN A 64 0.81 12.45 -3.85
CA GLN A 64 1.00 13.02 -2.51
C GLN A 64 1.11 14.55 -2.51
N ILE A 65 1.06 15.20 -3.68
CA ILE A 65 0.95 16.66 -3.75
C ILE A 65 -0.51 17.03 -3.53
N VAL A 66 -0.82 17.56 -2.35
CA VAL A 66 -2.22 17.84 -1.94
C VAL A 66 -2.53 19.33 -1.90
N GLY A 67 -1.52 20.20 -1.91
CA GLY A 67 -1.74 21.61 -1.68
C GLY A 67 -0.64 22.54 -2.20
N MET A 68 -0.80 23.78 -1.84
CA MET A 68 0.10 24.88 -2.14
C MET A 68 0.62 25.48 -0.85
N ASN A 69 1.77 26.17 -0.90
CA ASN A 69 2.28 26.86 0.28
C ASN A 69 1.37 28.02 0.70
N THR A 70 0.93 28.83 -0.27
CA THR A 70 0.13 30.06 -0.03
C THR A 70 -1.17 30.05 -0.82
N ALA A 71 -2.20 30.76 -0.34
CA ALA A 71 -3.52 30.88 -0.99
C ALA A 71 -3.51 31.68 -2.31
N GLY A 72 -2.48 32.44 -2.63
CA GLY A 72 -2.49 33.47 -3.68
C GLY A 72 -2.91 33.00 -5.09
N ARG A 73 -2.87 31.72 -5.40
CA ARG A 73 -3.30 31.14 -6.68
C ARG A 73 -4.19 29.89 -6.51
N GLN A 74 -4.67 29.65 -5.31
CA GLN A 74 -5.47 28.48 -4.96
C GLN A 74 -6.69 28.31 -5.88
N THR A 75 -7.42 29.40 -6.10
CA THR A 75 -8.66 29.41 -6.88
C THR A 75 -8.49 29.19 -8.40
N ALA A 76 -7.24 29.18 -8.88
CA ALA A 76 -6.95 28.84 -10.28
C ALA A 76 -7.01 27.31 -10.55
N PHE A 77 -7.03 26.49 -9.48
CA PHE A 77 -7.02 25.03 -9.56
C PHE A 77 -8.13 24.43 -8.68
N ALA A 78 -8.69 23.32 -9.14
CA ALA A 78 -9.49 22.45 -8.29
C ALA A 78 -8.60 21.61 -7.36
N ALA A 79 -9.17 20.95 -6.35
CA ALA A 79 -8.46 20.10 -5.38
C ALA A 79 -7.59 19.02 -6.04
N ASN A 80 -7.92 18.59 -7.26
CA ASN A 80 -7.12 17.67 -8.07
C ASN A 80 -6.00 18.37 -8.88
N PHE A 81 -5.72 19.63 -8.65
CA PHE A 81 -4.77 20.48 -9.40
C PHE A 81 -5.12 20.69 -10.86
N MET A 82 -6.31 20.33 -11.32
CA MET A 82 -6.75 20.67 -12.66
C MET A 82 -7.22 22.11 -12.75
N PRO A 83 -7.08 22.75 -13.93
CA PRO A 83 -7.44 24.15 -14.14
C PRO A 83 -8.91 24.45 -13.84
N LEU A 84 -9.20 25.66 -13.34
CA LEU A 84 -10.54 26.22 -13.22
C LEU A 84 -10.74 27.49 -14.07
N LEU A 85 -9.64 28.10 -14.54
CA LEU A 85 -9.67 29.33 -15.34
C LEU A 85 -9.79 29.01 -16.82
N ASP A 86 -10.65 29.78 -17.50
CA ASP A 86 -11.00 29.58 -18.90
C ASP A 86 -9.88 29.89 -19.92
N LEU A 87 -10.15 29.44 -21.18
CA LEU A 87 -9.29 29.62 -22.34
C LEU A 87 -9.01 31.10 -22.56
N GLY A 88 -8.72 31.96 -22.60
CA GLY A 88 -8.50 33.40 -22.84
C GLY A 88 -7.68 34.06 -21.76
N THR A 89 -7.32 33.30 -20.73
CA THR A 89 -6.53 33.81 -19.62
C THR A 89 -5.03 33.60 -19.85
N GLU A 90 -4.22 34.45 -19.25
CA GLU A 90 -2.76 34.26 -19.19
C GLU A 90 -2.39 32.90 -18.56
N PHE A 91 -3.21 32.45 -17.60
CA PHE A 91 -3.05 31.14 -16.98
C PHE A 91 -3.11 30.01 -18.01
N ALA A 92 -4.17 30.01 -18.84
CA ALA A 92 -4.37 29.00 -19.88
C ALA A 92 -3.23 29.02 -20.91
N SER A 93 -2.81 30.22 -21.35
CA SER A 93 -1.69 30.35 -22.30
C SER A 93 -0.40 29.72 -21.74
N LYS A 94 -0.07 29.99 -20.47
CA LYS A 94 1.12 29.42 -19.82
C LYS A 94 1.00 27.91 -19.57
N TRP A 95 -0.20 27.41 -19.27
CA TRP A 95 -0.46 25.99 -19.09
C TRP A 95 -0.29 25.24 -20.43
N ILE A 96 -0.87 25.79 -21.50
CA ILE A 96 -0.76 25.23 -22.86
C ILE A 96 0.70 25.20 -23.33
N SER A 97 1.46 26.26 -23.10
CA SER A 97 2.89 26.30 -23.47
C SER A 97 3.72 25.24 -22.70
N LEU A 98 3.42 25.01 -21.41
CA LEU A 98 4.05 23.92 -20.66
C LEU A 98 3.64 22.53 -21.18
N CYS A 99 2.38 22.38 -21.60
CA CYS A 99 1.91 21.15 -22.20
C CYS A 99 2.56 20.90 -23.58
N GLU A 100 2.73 21.94 -24.40
CA GLU A 100 3.51 21.86 -25.64
C GLU A 100 4.95 21.40 -25.39
N ALA A 101 5.62 21.96 -24.38
CA ALA A 101 6.96 21.54 -23.98
C ALA A 101 7.00 20.07 -23.53
N HIS A 102 5.96 19.63 -22.78
CA HIS A 102 5.84 18.25 -22.33
C HIS A 102 5.64 17.26 -23.50
N LEU A 103 4.89 17.66 -24.53
CA LEU A 103 4.66 16.86 -25.75
C LEU A 103 5.85 16.92 -26.73
N GLY A 104 6.78 17.84 -26.53
CA GLY A 104 7.99 17.96 -27.31
C GLY A 104 9.12 17.06 -26.80
N ASP A 105 10.25 17.09 -27.51
CA ASP A 105 11.41 16.22 -27.23
C ASP A 105 12.07 16.47 -25.87
N THR A 106 11.98 17.70 -25.35
CA THR A 106 12.62 18.10 -24.08
C THR A 106 11.81 17.76 -22.83
N GLY A 107 10.49 17.66 -22.94
CA GLY A 107 9.62 17.43 -21.79
C GLY A 107 9.61 18.60 -20.76
N ILE A 108 9.04 18.36 -19.59
CA ILE A 108 9.13 19.25 -18.43
C ILE A 108 10.30 18.78 -17.56
N VAL A 109 11.44 19.44 -17.68
CA VAL A 109 12.68 19.04 -16.96
C VAL A 109 12.95 19.84 -15.71
N ASP A 110 12.40 21.05 -15.56
CA ASP A 110 12.65 21.88 -14.38
C ASP A 110 11.96 21.33 -13.13
N PRO A 111 12.71 21.09 -12.04
CA PRO A 111 12.11 20.68 -10.78
C PRO A 111 11.14 21.74 -10.23
N ILE A 112 10.09 21.30 -9.55
CA ILE A 112 9.25 22.20 -8.75
C ILE A 112 9.94 22.52 -7.42
N ARG A 113 9.40 23.49 -6.68
CA ARG A 113 9.76 23.72 -5.27
C ARG A 113 8.56 23.43 -4.40
N CYS A 114 8.76 22.66 -3.33
CA CYS A 114 7.67 22.31 -2.42
C CYS A 114 8.15 22.12 -0.99
N PHE A 115 7.20 22.25 -0.08
CA PHE A 115 7.35 21.81 1.30
C PHE A 115 6.78 20.42 1.47
N GLU A 116 7.43 19.60 2.28
CA GLU A 116 6.86 18.36 2.80
C GLU A 116 6.40 18.58 4.24
N TYR A 117 5.17 18.24 4.54
CA TYR A 117 4.60 18.28 5.88
C TYR A 117 3.70 17.09 6.11
N MET A 118 3.95 16.33 7.17
CA MET A 118 3.17 15.14 7.53
C MET A 118 3.03 14.12 6.39
N GLY A 119 4.11 13.91 5.61
CA GLY A 119 4.13 12.96 4.49
C GLY A 119 3.44 13.44 3.22
N GLN A 120 2.96 14.67 3.17
CA GLN A 120 2.30 15.29 2.02
C GLN A 120 3.10 16.49 1.49
N PHE A 121 2.91 16.82 0.21
CA PHE A 121 3.65 17.89 -0.45
C PHE A 121 2.76 19.08 -0.79
N TYR A 122 3.30 20.28 -0.55
CA TYR A 122 2.66 21.57 -0.77
C TYR A 122 3.53 22.42 -1.69
N VAL A 123 3.04 22.72 -2.87
CA VAL A 123 3.82 23.39 -3.93
C VAL A 123 4.04 24.85 -3.59
N GLN A 124 5.30 25.29 -3.54
CA GLN A 124 5.69 26.69 -3.46
C GLN A 124 5.79 27.29 -4.86
N GLU A 125 6.43 26.56 -5.79
CA GLU A 125 6.63 26.96 -7.18
C GLU A 125 6.45 25.78 -8.14
N GLY A 126 5.70 26.01 -9.24
CA GLY A 126 5.52 24.99 -10.28
C GLY A 126 4.13 24.37 -10.32
N ASN A 127 3.10 24.98 -9.75
CA ASN A 127 1.72 24.49 -9.72
C ASN A 127 1.20 24.07 -11.12
N LYS A 128 1.54 24.81 -12.19
CA LYS A 128 1.14 24.44 -13.56
C LYS A 128 1.88 23.20 -14.05
N ARG A 129 3.16 23.03 -13.66
CA ARG A 129 3.94 21.81 -13.98
C ARG A 129 3.29 20.58 -13.37
N VAL A 130 2.90 20.67 -12.09
CA VAL A 130 2.11 19.61 -11.41
C VAL A 130 0.81 19.34 -12.14
N SER A 131 0.07 20.39 -12.52
CA SER A 131 -1.20 20.26 -13.23
C SER A 131 -1.05 19.54 -14.57
N VAL A 132 -0.07 19.93 -15.39
CA VAL A 132 0.21 19.28 -16.68
C VAL A 132 0.58 17.82 -16.48
N LEU A 133 1.60 17.53 -15.65
CA LEU A 133 2.08 16.15 -15.45
C LEU A 133 0.99 15.25 -14.86
N ARG A 134 0.16 15.77 -13.94
CA ARG A 134 -0.98 15.04 -13.39
C ARG A 134 -2.05 14.75 -14.45
N SER A 135 -2.28 15.66 -15.40
CA SER A 135 -3.24 15.42 -16.50
C SER A 135 -2.82 14.31 -17.45
N PHE A 136 -1.52 14.02 -17.53
CA PHE A 136 -0.96 12.88 -18.26
C PHE A 136 -0.78 11.62 -17.41
N GLY A 137 -1.18 11.64 -16.13
CA GLY A 137 -1.05 10.49 -15.24
C GLY A 137 0.39 10.16 -14.86
N ALA A 138 1.31 11.14 -14.91
CA ALA A 138 2.69 10.94 -14.49
C ALA A 138 2.74 10.49 -13.01
N PRO A 139 3.50 9.43 -12.67
CA PRO A 139 3.54 8.90 -11.32
C PRO A 139 4.35 9.78 -10.36
N THR A 140 5.37 10.45 -10.86
CA THR A 140 6.34 11.21 -10.07
C THR A 140 6.68 12.55 -10.74
N ILE A 141 7.29 13.45 -9.98
CA ILE A 141 7.83 14.72 -10.44
C ILE A 141 9.11 15.06 -9.65
N ARG A 142 10.09 15.66 -10.32
CA ARG A 142 11.31 16.18 -9.68
C ARG A 142 10.97 17.44 -8.89
N ALA A 143 11.48 17.53 -7.66
CA ALA A 143 11.21 18.63 -6.75
C ALA A 143 12.40 18.94 -5.85
N TYR A 144 12.66 20.22 -5.60
CA TYR A 144 13.43 20.65 -4.44
C TYR A 144 12.50 20.68 -3.24
N VAL A 145 12.82 19.90 -2.22
CA VAL A 145 11.93 19.64 -1.08
C VAL A 145 12.52 20.21 0.20
N THR A 146 11.76 21.06 0.88
CA THR A 146 12.04 21.45 2.26
C THR A 146 11.03 20.76 3.19
N ARG A 147 11.49 19.90 4.08
CA ARG A 147 10.66 19.25 5.11
C ARG A 147 10.37 20.20 6.24
N VAL A 148 9.10 20.32 6.62
CA VAL A 148 8.64 21.06 7.79
C VAL A 148 8.32 20.03 8.87
N LEU A 149 9.02 20.08 10.00
CA LEU A 149 8.83 19.17 11.12
C LEU A 149 7.77 19.72 12.08
N PRO A 150 6.67 19.00 12.34
CA PRO A 150 5.74 19.38 13.39
C PRO A 150 6.41 19.32 14.77
N LEU A 151 5.90 20.08 15.74
CA LEU A 151 6.30 19.85 17.13
C LEU A 151 5.89 18.43 17.55
N TYR A 152 6.82 17.71 18.18
CA TYR A 152 6.49 16.40 18.73
C TYR A 152 5.41 16.53 19.81
N SER A 153 4.40 15.69 19.73
CA SER A 153 3.27 15.66 20.65
C SER A 153 2.71 14.25 20.76
N ASP A 154 1.80 14.05 21.71
CA ASP A 154 1.08 12.77 21.86
C ASP A 154 -0.03 12.56 20.83
N ASP A 155 -0.22 13.50 19.90
CA ASP A 155 -1.11 13.31 18.76
C ASP A 155 -0.68 12.06 17.96
N PRO A 156 -1.57 11.06 17.80
CA PRO A 156 -1.27 9.82 17.08
C PRO A 156 -0.72 10.09 15.67
N ALA A 157 -1.23 11.08 14.95
CA ALA A 157 -0.77 11.41 13.60
C ALA A 157 0.68 11.92 13.61
N VAL A 158 1.04 12.75 14.59
CA VAL A 158 2.42 13.24 14.75
C VAL A 158 3.36 12.10 15.11
N ARG A 159 2.96 11.20 16.00
CA ARG A 159 3.77 10.04 16.39
C ARG A 159 4.01 9.09 15.21
N VAL A 160 2.97 8.80 14.43
CA VAL A 160 3.08 7.97 13.20
C VAL A 160 4.00 8.67 12.18
N TYR A 161 3.91 10.00 12.05
CA TYR A 161 4.79 10.75 11.15
C TYR A 161 6.26 10.66 11.58
N TYR A 162 6.57 10.76 12.87
CA TYR A 162 7.95 10.58 13.35
C TYR A 162 8.45 9.15 13.16
N GLU A 163 7.59 8.14 13.29
CA GLU A 163 7.92 6.75 12.93
C GLU A 163 8.18 6.62 11.41
N PHE A 164 7.38 7.30 10.57
CA PHE A 164 7.64 7.39 9.14
C PHE A 164 9.02 8.01 8.85
N LEU A 165 9.44 9.06 9.56
CA LEU A 165 10.75 9.67 9.33
C LEU A 165 11.89 8.67 9.53
N HIS A 166 11.84 7.87 10.59
CA HIS A 166 12.82 6.81 10.83
C HIS A 166 12.81 5.75 9.73
N PHE A 167 11.63 5.34 9.28
CA PHE A 167 11.49 4.42 8.15
C PHE A 167 12.04 5.03 6.85
N TYR A 168 11.70 6.29 6.56
CA TYR A 168 12.17 7.00 5.37
C TYR A 168 13.69 7.14 5.32
N GLU A 169 14.36 7.44 6.43
CA GLU A 169 15.82 7.51 6.51
C GLU A 169 16.49 6.22 6.04
N ARG A 170 15.86 5.06 6.23
CA ARG A 170 16.38 3.76 5.85
C ARG A 170 16.00 3.36 4.42
N CYS A 171 14.81 3.65 3.98
CA CYS A 171 14.31 3.19 2.68
C CYS A 171 14.19 4.29 1.61
N GLY A 172 14.04 5.56 1.97
CA GLY A 172 13.84 6.68 1.03
C GLY A 172 12.50 6.65 0.28
N LEU A 173 11.48 5.94 0.77
CA LEU A 173 10.21 5.72 0.06
C LEU A 173 9.08 6.54 0.68
N TYR A 174 8.50 7.46 -0.10
CA TYR A 174 7.29 8.21 0.26
C TYR A 174 5.98 7.48 -0.07
N GLN A 175 6.04 6.41 -0.85
CA GLN A 175 4.85 5.68 -1.33
C GLN A 175 4.15 4.88 -0.22
N VAL A 176 4.89 4.53 0.82
CA VAL A 176 4.41 3.75 1.97
C VAL A 176 3.82 4.69 2.99
N HIS A 177 2.52 4.58 3.25
CA HIS A 177 1.82 5.44 4.19
C HIS A 177 0.92 4.62 5.10
N PHE A 178 1.19 4.70 6.40
CA PHE A 178 0.39 4.08 7.47
C PHE A 178 -0.30 5.15 8.32
N ASN A 179 -1.44 4.81 8.89
CA ASN A 179 -2.17 5.67 9.83
C ASN A 179 -2.02 5.21 11.29
N ARG A 180 -1.31 4.13 11.55
CA ARG A 180 -1.18 3.55 12.88
C ARG A 180 0.27 3.38 13.28
N LEU A 181 0.53 3.73 14.53
CA LEU A 181 1.84 3.55 15.15
C LEU A 181 2.23 2.07 15.21
N GLY A 182 3.47 1.76 14.92
CA GLY A 182 4.03 0.41 14.91
C GLY A 182 3.90 -0.33 13.57
N ASP A 183 3.21 0.22 12.57
CA ASP A 183 3.03 -0.49 11.30
C ASP A 183 4.26 -0.39 10.37
N TYR A 184 5.07 0.65 10.47
CA TYR A 184 6.35 0.72 9.74
C TYR A 184 7.36 -0.36 10.19
N PRO A 185 7.63 -0.57 11.50
CA PRO A 185 8.45 -1.69 11.96
C PRO A 185 7.87 -3.06 11.58
N LYS A 186 6.55 -3.23 11.63
CA LYS A 186 5.91 -4.50 11.21
C LYS A 186 6.14 -4.77 9.73
N LEU A 187 6.08 -3.74 8.87
CA LEU A 187 6.40 -3.92 7.46
C LEU A 187 7.86 -4.37 7.28
N GLN A 188 8.83 -3.73 7.95
CA GLN A 188 10.23 -4.14 7.87
C GLN A 188 10.40 -5.60 8.32
N ALA A 189 9.80 -6.00 9.43
CA ALA A 189 9.83 -7.38 9.91
C ALA A 189 9.17 -8.36 8.93
N ALA A 190 8.02 -8.01 8.35
CA ALA A 190 7.34 -8.84 7.34
C ALA A 190 8.18 -9.02 6.05
N LEU A 191 9.08 -8.08 5.76
CA LEU A 191 10.03 -8.16 4.66
C LEU A 191 11.32 -8.92 5.02
N GLY A 192 11.46 -9.36 6.27
CA GLY A 192 12.66 -10.03 6.78
C GLY A 192 13.81 -9.08 7.11
N PHE A 193 13.54 -7.79 7.27
CA PHE A 193 14.53 -6.78 7.64
C PHE A 193 14.53 -6.52 9.14
N ASP A 194 15.70 -6.31 9.71
CA ASP A 194 15.81 -5.78 11.08
C ASP A 194 15.50 -4.28 11.13
N ALA A 195 15.38 -3.75 12.34
CA ALA A 195 14.98 -2.35 12.56
C ALA A 195 15.99 -1.33 12.01
N GLU A 196 17.27 -1.71 11.89
CA GLU A 196 18.36 -0.83 11.45
C GLU A 196 18.72 -1.02 9.98
N HIS A 197 18.08 -1.95 9.28
CA HIS A 197 18.39 -2.28 7.90
C HIS A 197 18.19 -1.07 6.97
N VAL A 198 19.25 -0.69 6.27
CA VAL A 198 19.23 0.35 5.24
C VAL A 198 19.01 -0.32 3.88
N TRP A 199 17.92 0.05 3.21
CA TRP A 199 17.53 -0.58 1.97
C TRP A 199 18.47 -0.24 0.82
N SER A 200 18.99 -1.25 0.17
CA SER A 200 19.73 -1.11 -1.08
C SER A 200 18.83 -0.62 -2.22
N GLN A 201 19.43 -0.13 -3.29
CA GLN A 201 18.70 0.30 -4.50
C GLN A 201 17.90 -0.85 -5.11
N LEU A 202 18.42 -2.08 -5.03
CA LEU A 202 17.75 -3.27 -5.55
C LEU A 202 16.50 -3.63 -4.74
N GLU A 203 16.59 -3.58 -3.41
CA GLU A 203 15.46 -3.85 -2.50
C GLU A 203 14.36 -2.81 -2.67
N ARG A 204 14.71 -1.51 -2.72
CA ARG A 204 13.74 -0.44 -3.02
C ARG A 204 13.00 -0.68 -4.32
N ARG A 205 13.73 -1.01 -5.39
CA ARG A 205 13.16 -1.25 -6.71
C ARG A 205 12.28 -2.50 -6.73
N ALA A 206 12.71 -3.58 -6.09
CA ALA A 206 11.94 -4.81 -5.96
C ALA A 206 10.64 -4.59 -5.17
N PHE A 207 10.73 -3.86 -4.05
CA PHE A 207 9.59 -3.51 -3.23
C PHE A 207 8.60 -2.61 -3.99
N LEU A 208 9.07 -1.54 -4.63
CA LEU A 208 8.19 -0.63 -5.39
C LEU A 208 7.46 -1.35 -6.52
N THR A 209 8.13 -2.27 -7.23
CA THR A 209 7.47 -3.08 -8.26
C THR A 209 6.34 -3.92 -7.66
N ALA A 210 6.60 -4.61 -6.55
CA ALA A 210 5.60 -5.39 -5.83
C ALA A 210 4.47 -4.51 -5.27
N PHE A 211 4.81 -3.37 -4.66
CA PHE A 211 3.85 -2.42 -4.12
C PHE A 211 2.89 -1.88 -5.19
N TYR A 212 3.40 -1.48 -6.35
CA TYR A 212 2.55 -0.98 -7.44
C TYR A 212 1.73 -2.08 -8.10
N THR A 213 2.23 -3.32 -8.17
CA THR A 213 1.45 -4.48 -8.62
C THR A 213 0.26 -4.71 -7.68
N PHE A 214 0.51 -4.74 -6.37
CA PHE A 214 -0.53 -4.87 -5.36
C PHE A 214 -1.51 -3.69 -5.41
N LYS A 215 -0.99 -2.45 -5.45
CA LYS A 215 -1.79 -1.23 -5.53
C LYS A 215 -2.76 -1.25 -6.71
N THR A 216 -2.31 -1.66 -7.89
CA THR A 216 -3.16 -1.73 -9.09
C THR A 216 -4.35 -2.67 -8.89
N ALA A 217 -4.12 -3.85 -8.28
CA ALA A 217 -5.19 -4.79 -7.97
C ALA A 217 -6.13 -4.24 -6.88
N TYR A 218 -5.57 -3.62 -5.84
CA TYR A 218 -6.32 -3.05 -4.73
C TYR A 218 -7.20 -1.88 -5.16
N ASP A 219 -6.65 -0.93 -5.92
CA ASP A 219 -7.39 0.23 -6.45
C ASP A 219 -8.57 -0.20 -7.35
N LYS A 220 -8.39 -1.25 -8.14
CA LYS A 220 -9.46 -1.82 -8.97
C LYS A 220 -10.60 -2.39 -8.13
N LEU A 221 -10.29 -3.01 -6.99
CA LEU A 221 -11.29 -3.58 -6.09
C LEU A 221 -12.03 -2.50 -5.28
N THR A 222 -11.35 -1.42 -4.92
CA THR A 222 -11.88 -0.37 -4.04
C THR A 222 -12.66 0.72 -4.77
N GLN A 223 -12.53 0.83 -6.09
CA GLN A 223 -13.24 1.82 -6.93
C GLN A 223 -13.19 3.26 -6.36
N SER A 224 -12.07 3.68 -5.81
CA SER A 224 -11.82 5.02 -5.24
C SER A 224 -12.27 5.27 -3.78
N ALA A 225 -12.71 4.25 -3.07
CA ALA A 225 -13.06 4.36 -1.64
C ALA A 225 -12.41 3.23 -0.82
N PRO A 226 -11.05 3.18 -0.74
CA PRO A 226 -10.38 2.13 0.01
C PRO A 226 -10.68 2.24 1.52
N PRO A 227 -10.97 1.14 2.21
CA PRO A 227 -11.19 1.14 3.65
C PRO A 227 -9.92 1.52 4.43
N VAL A 228 -8.77 1.16 3.91
CA VAL A 228 -7.44 1.41 4.49
C VAL A 228 -6.45 1.83 3.40
N THR A 229 -5.28 2.35 3.78
CA THR A 229 -4.23 2.70 2.81
C THR A 229 -3.71 1.45 2.09
N THR A 230 -3.10 1.65 0.92
CA THR A 230 -2.46 0.53 0.19
C THR A 230 -1.40 -0.16 1.03
N ALA A 231 -0.65 0.59 1.85
CA ALA A 231 0.39 0.04 2.71
C ALA A 231 -0.19 -0.82 3.83
N GLU A 232 -1.28 -0.38 4.47
CA GLU A 232 -2.01 -1.16 5.48
C GLU A 232 -2.61 -2.43 4.88
N ALA A 233 -3.19 -2.33 3.68
CA ALA A 233 -3.72 -3.48 2.96
C ALA A 233 -2.62 -4.48 2.58
N LEU A 234 -1.47 -4.00 2.08
CA LEU A 234 -0.33 -4.85 1.78
C LEU A 234 0.24 -5.50 3.04
N LEU A 235 0.39 -4.75 4.14
CA LEU A 235 0.86 -5.32 5.42
C LEU A 235 -0.07 -6.43 5.91
N THR A 236 -1.38 -6.24 5.83
CA THR A 236 -2.37 -7.27 6.18
C THR A 236 -2.24 -8.49 5.26
N TRP A 237 -2.05 -8.27 3.96
CA TRP A 237 -1.88 -9.34 2.97
C TRP A 237 -0.58 -10.14 3.22
N LEU A 238 0.50 -9.49 3.65
CA LEU A 238 1.78 -10.13 3.98
C LEU A 238 1.72 -11.05 5.21
N HIS A 239 0.64 -11.05 5.98
CA HIS A 239 0.44 -12.06 7.03
C HIS A 239 0.19 -13.47 6.48
N ALA A 240 -0.33 -13.59 5.26
CA ALA A 240 -0.65 -14.87 4.62
C ALA A 240 0.18 -15.16 3.36
N TYR A 241 0.84 -14.15 2.80
CA TYR A 241 1.57 -14.20 1.54
C TYR A 241 2.94 -13.52 1.69
N THR A 242 3.77 -13.63 0.66
CA THR A 242 5.10 -13.00 0.58
C THR A 242 5.19 -12.03 -0.60
N LEU A 243 6.18 -11.13 -0.61
CA LEU A 243 6.45 -10.31 -1.80
C LEU A 243 6.80 -11.15 -3.04
N GLY A 244 7.31 -12.38 -2.85
CA GLY A 244 7.59 -13.32 -3.94
C GLY A 244 6.33 -13.72 -4.68
N ASP A 245 5.21 -13.90 -3.96
CA ASP A 245 3.93 -14.30 -4.54
C ASP A 245 3.39 -13.25 -5.51
N LEU A 246 3.66 -11.96 -5.30
CA LEU A 246 3.29 -10.88 -6.23
C LEU A 246 3.97 -10.98 -7.61
N ARG A 247 5.02 -11.80 -7.75
CA ARG A 247 5.70 -12.04 -9.03
C ARG A 247 5.12 -13.20 -9.82
N VAL A 248 4.45 -14.13 -9.14
CA VAL A 248 3.95 -15.37 -9.74
C VAL A 248 2.43 -15.41 -9.86
N LEU A 249 1.72 -14.71 -8.98
CA LEU A 249 0.26 -14.62 -9.05
C LEU A 249 -0.19 -13.85 -10.29
N THR A 250 -1.16 -14.40 -10.99
CA THR A 250 -1.89 -13.68 -12.02
C THR A 250 -2.73 -12.55 -11.39
N GLN A 251 -3.11 -11.56 -12.19
CA GLN A 251 -3.96 -10.46 -11.72
C GLN A 251 -5.25 -10.95 -11.06
N ALA A 252 -5.89 -11.99 -11.63
CA ALA A 252 -7.12 -12.54 -11.08
C ALA A 252 -6.93 -13.30 -9.76
N GLU A 253 -5.80 -13.96 -9.59
CA GLU A 253 -5.42 -14.62 -8.34
C GLU A 253 -5.09 -13.60 -7.25
N LEU A 254 -4.35 -12.56 -7.59
CA LEU A 254 -4.06 -11.46 -6.67
C LEU A 254 -5.36 -10.77 -6.21
N GLU A 255 -6.28 -10.45 -7.12
CA GLU A 255 -7.58 -9.87 -6.76
C GLU A 255 -8.39 -10.80 -5.85
N ARG A 256 -8.33 -12.13 -6.06
CA ARG A 256 -8.97 -13.12 -5.17
C ARG A 256 -8.33 -13.15 -3.79
N SER A 257 -7.00 -13.14 -3.71
CA SER A 257 -6.27 -13.14 -2.43
C SER A 257 -6.55 -11.87 -1.62
N ILE A 258 -6.66 -10.70 -2.28
CA ILE A 258 -7.05 -9.44 -1.62
C ILE A 258 -8.50 -9.52 -1.12
N ARG A 259 -9.42 -10.09 -1.88
CA ARG A 259 -10.81 -10.29 -1.41
C ARG A 259 -10.90 -11.25 -0.24
N ALA A 260 -10.03 -12.24 -0.16
CA ALA A 260 -10.01 -13.19 0.94
C ALA A 260 -9.68 -12.53 2.30
N ILE A 261 -8.83 -11.50 2.28
CA ILE A 261 -8.48 -10.72 3.49
C ILE A 261 -9.37 -9.49 3.72
N TRP A 262 -10.45 -9.33 2.93
CA TRP A 262 -11.31 -8.13 3.03
C TRP A 262 -11.90 -7.89 4.42
N PRO A 263 -12.39 -8.92 5.16
CA PRO A 263 -12.88 -8.75 6.52
C PRO A 263 -11.80 -8.21 7.47
N GLU A 264 -10.55 -8.62 7.29
CA GLU A 264 -9.42 -8.12 8.08
C GLU A 264 -9.13 -6.64 7.75
N LEU A 265 -9.25 -6.23 6.47
CA LEU A 265 -9.10 -4.83 6.07
C LEU A 265 -10.21 -3.95 6.68
N GLU A 266 -11.44 -4.43 6.73
CA GLU A 266 -12.53 -3.73 7.40
C GLU A 266 -12.30 -3.61 8.91
N ALA A 267 -11.81 -4.66 9.56
CA ALA A 267 -11.44 -4.64 10.97
C ALA A 267 -10.29 -3.64 11.25
N VAL A 268 -9.31 -3.58 10.35
CA VAL A 268 -8.23 -2.58 10.39
C VAL A 268 -8.80 -1.17 10.26
N ALA A 269 -9.71 -0.93 9.33
CA ALA A 269 -10.35 0.37 9.11
C ALA A 269 -11.15 0.86 10.34
N GLN A 270 -11.76 -0.06 11.07
CA GLN A 270 -12.52 0.23 12.29
C GLN A 270 -11.63 0.44 13.53
N GLY A 271 -10.30 0.50 13.35
CA GLY A 271 -9.33 0.74 14.42
C GLY A 271 -9.15 -0.43 15.38
N GLY A 272 -9.41 -1.65 14.92
CA GLY A 272 -9.30 -2.86 15.75
C GLY A 272 -10.25 -2.88 16.95
N LYS A 273 -11.27 -2.04 16.95
CA LYS A 273 -12.35 -2.14 17.94
C LYS A 273 -13.14 -3.41 17.66
N ILE A 274 -12.77 -4.47 18.36
CA ILE A 274 -13.61 -5.64 18.50
C ILE A 274 -14.87 -5.14 19.23
N ALA A 275 -15.96 -4.97 18.51
CA ALA A 275 -17.27 -4.85 19.13
C ALA A 275 -17.53 -6.21 19.79
N VAL A 276 -17.39 -6.28 21.11
CA VAL A 276 -17.85 -7.42 21.88
C VAL A 276 -19.37 -7.43 21.75
N GLN A 277 -19.87 -8.18 20.77
CA GLN A 277 -21.30 -8.50 20.71
C GLN A 277 -21.57 -9.47 21.83
N THR A 278 -22.29 -9.01 22.85
CA THR A 278 -22.77 -9.80 23.99
C THR A 278 -23.95 -10.72 23.66
N GLU A 279 -24.39 -10.76 22.40
CA GLU A 279 -25.35 -11.75 21.90
C GLU A 279 -24.58 -12.83 21.15
N ALA A 280 -24.91 -14.11 21.45
CA ALA A 280 -24.29 -15.26 20.84
C ALA A 280 -24.39 -15.18 19.30
N ALA A 281 -23.31 -14.69 18.69
CA ALA A 281 -23.13 -14.79 17.24
C ALA A 281 -23.06 -16.28 16.88
N PRO A 282 -23.57 -16.70 15.70
CA PRO A 282 -23.33 -18.04 15.20
C PRO A 282 -21.84 -18.31 15.20
N GLU A 283 -21.43 -19.51 15.65
CA GLU A 283 -20.06 -19.93 15.89
C GLU A 283 -19.05 -19.35 14.86
N PRO A 284 -17.91 -18.80 15.31
CA PRO A 284 -16.91 -18.25 14.42
C PRO A 284 -16.41 -19.38 13.51
N GLN A 285 -16.73 -19.27 12.23
CA GLN A 285 -16.14 -20.17 11.25
C GLN A 285 -14.62 -19.98 11.31
N SER A 286 -13.89 -21.06 11.58
CA SER A 286 -12.42 -21.06 11.61
C SER A 286 -11.86 -20.43 10.33
N LEU A 287 -10.71 -19.73 10.40
CA LEU A 287 -10.01 -19.19 9.24
C LEU A 287 -9.83 -20.25 8.13
N LEU A 288 -9.59 -21.50 8.51
CA LEU A 288 -9.55 -22.64 7.60
C LEU A 288 -10.90 -22.93 6.93
N GLY A 289 -12.01 -22.81 7.63
CA GLY A 289 -13.35 -22.98 7.06
C GLY A 289 -13.72 -21.90 6.05
N ARG A 290 -13.19 -20.67 6.21
CA ARG A 290 -13.35 -19.57 5.25
C ARG A 290 -12.48 -19.73 4.01
N LEU A 291 -11.23 -20.21 4.16
CA LEU A 291 -10.29 -20.43 3.06
C LEU A 291 -10.65 -21.65 2.20
N THR A 292 -11.23 -22.70 2.81
CA THR A 292 -11.51 -23.98 2.12
C THR A 292 -12.99 -24.23 1.84
N GLY A 293 -13.90 -23.40 2.36
CA GLY A 293 -15.34 -23.67 2.34
C GLY A 293 -15.76 -24.87 3.20
N PHE A 294 -14.87 -25.34 4.07
CA PHE A 294 -14.99 -26.57 4.83
C PHE A 294 -15.80 -26.36 6.11
N ARG A 295 -16.89 -27.09 6.25
CA ARG A 295 -17.68 -27.18 7.48
C ARG A 295 -17.39 -28.53 8.15
N GLY A 296 -16.39 -28.58 9.05
CA GLY A 296 -16.04 -29.81 9.77
C GLY A 296 -14.64 -29.77 10.39
N CYS A 297 -14.25 -30.82 11.09
CA CYS A 297 -12.90 -31.01 11.58
C CYS A 297 -11.99 -31.37 10.40
N LEU A 298 -10.93 -30.55 10.17
CA LEU A 298 -9.91 -30.80 9.13
C LEU A 298 -9.05 -32.01 9.56
N ARG A 299 -9.00 -33.06 8.75
CA ARG A 299 -8.10 -34.20 8.99
C ARG A 299 -6.76 -33.94 8.29
N ALA A 300 -5.72 -33.72 9.08
CA ALA A 300 -4.35 -33.50 8.63
C ALA A 300 -3.47 -34.69 9.00
N ALA A 301 -2.74 -35.25 8.05
CA ALA A 301 -1.73 -36.28 8.27
C ALA A 301 -0.34 -35.65 8.28
N PHE A 302 0.46 -36.02 9.26
CA PHE A 302 1.88 -35.65 9.37
C PHE A 302 2.72 -36.92 9.19
N VAL A 303 3.36 -37.08 8.03
CA VAL A 303 4.14 -38.25 7.69
C VAL A 303 5.62 -37.94 7.98
N TYR A 304 6.19 -38.66 8.95
CA TYR A 304 7.56 -38.49 9.42
C TYR A 304 8.42 -39.70 9.03
N GLU A 305 9.65 -39.43 8.58
CA GLU A 305 10.61 -40.49 8.23
C GLU A 305 10.99 -41.35 9.44
N CYS A 306 11.07 -40.74 10.63
CA CYS A 306 11.42 -41.40 11.88
C CYS A 306 10.73 -40.72 13.07
N ALA A 307 10.90 -41.28 14.24
CA ALA A 307 10.38 -40.67 15.48
C ALA A 307 11.02 -39.31 15.74
N PRO A 308 10.26 -38.34 16.31
CA PRO A 308 10.75 -36.96 16.54
C PRO A 308 12.03 -36.88 17.35
N GLU A 309 12.27 -37.84 18.24
CA GLU A 309 13.47 -37.91 19.09
C GLU A 309 14.73 -38.29 18.30
N ALA A 310 14.56 -38.90 17.12
CA ALA A 310 15.68 -39.37 16.30
C ALA A 310 16.24 -38.27 15.38
N SER A 311 15.52 -37.18 15.15
CA SER A 311 15.93 -36.12 14.23
C SER A 311 15.51 -34.73 14.74
N PRO A 312 16.44 -33.77 14.88
CA PRO A 312 16.11 -32.38 15.24
C PRO A 312 15.14 -31.73 14.23
N TRP A 313 15.22 -32.12 12.96
CA TRP A 313 14.32 -31.66 11.89
C TRP A 313 12.89 -32.14 12.14
N ILE A 314 12.71 -33.44 12.37
CA ILE A 314 11.40 -34.02 12.67
C ILE A 314 10.85 -33.46 13.99
N ALA A 315 11.69 -33.27 15.01
CA ALA A 315 11.31 -32.63 16.28
C ALA A 315 10.73 -31.21 16.07
N ALA A 316 11.32 -30.42 15.18
CA ALA A 316 10.81 -29.08 14.83
C ALA A 316 9.42 -29.16 14.14
N HIS A 317 9.21 -30.11 13.24
CA HIS A 317 7.91 -30.34 12.60
C HIS A 317 6.84 -30.80 13.60
N GLU A 318 7.20 -31.68 14.51
CA GLU A 318 6.31 -32.14 15.59
C GLU A 318 5.94 -30.99 16.55
N ALA A 319 6.87 -30.08 16.85
CA ALA A 319 6.59 -28.88 17.62
C ALA A 319 5.56 -28.00 16.89
N GLY A 320 5.72 -27.82 15.56
CA GLY A 320 4.76 -27.10 14.71
C GLY A 320 3.37 -27.76 14.70
N ARG A 321 3.30 -29.09 14.59
CA ARG A 321 2.03 -29.85 14.68
C ARG A 321 1.34 -29.62 16.03
N ARG A 322 2.09 -29.66 17.13
CA ARG A 322 1.54 -29.43 18.48
C ARG A 322 0.99 -28.02 18.62
N GLN A 323 1.70 -27.01 18.10
CA GLN A 323 1.22 -25.62 18.07
C GLN A 323 -0.06 -25.50 17.22
N LEU A 324 -0.14 -26.18 16.08
CA LEU A 324 -1.33 -26.20 15.23
C LEU A 324 -2.53 -26.77 16.00
N VAL A 325 -2.36 -27.90 16.67
CA VAL A 325 -3.43 -28.52 17.48
C VAL A 325 -3.83 -27.62 18.66
N GLN A 326 -2.87 -26.99 19.30
CA GLN A 326 -3.14 -26.06 20.40
C GLN A 326 -3.90 -24.80 19.92
N ALA A 327 -3.59 -24.29 18.73
CA ALA A 327 -4.21 -23.08 18.17
C ALA A 327 -5.62 -23.34 17.62
N LEU A 328 -5.86 -24.51 17.01
CA LEU A 328 -7.10 -24.80 16.28
C LEU A 328 -8.05 -25.73 17.06
N GLY A 329 -7.58 -26.39 18.13
CA GLY A 329 -8.40 -27.26 18.98
C GLY A 329 -9.16 -28.32 18.18
N GLU A 330 -10.47 -28.40 18.39
CA GLU A 330 -11.35 -29.39 17.73
C GLU A 330 -11.55 -29.17 16.23
N ALA A 331 -11.06 -28.03 15.69
CA ALA A 331 -11.17 -27.76 14.26
C ALA A 331 -10.17 -28.55 13.41
N VAL A 332 -9.17 -29.21 14.02
CA VAL A 332 -8.18 -30.03 13.33
C VAL A 332 -7.96 -31.37 14.05
N ASP A 333 -8.04 -32.48 13.28
CA ASP A 333 -7.57 -33.82 13.67
C ASP A 333 -6.22 -34.06 12.98
N ALA A 334 -5.11 -33.85 13.73
CA ALA A 334 -3.75 -33.88 13.21
C ALA A 334 -3.05 -35.18 13.64
N ARG A 335 -3.05 -36.18 12.77
CA ARG A 335 -2.49 -37.51 13.02
C ARG A 335 -1.06 -37.63 12.51
N VAL A 336 -0.23 -38.43 13.21
CA VAL A 336 1.14 -38.71 12.84
C VAL A 336 1.21 -40.12 12.26
N TYR A 337 1.95 -40.27 11.16
CA TYR A 337 2.27 -41.53 10.51
C TYR A 337 3.79 -41.63 10.41
N LEU A 338 4.39 -42.64 11.04
CA LEU A 338 5.82 -42.89 10.98
C LEU A 338 6.10 -43.79 9.82
N VAL A 339 6.95 -43.42 8.87
CA VAL A 339 7.34 -44.29 7.74
C VAL A 339 7.93 -45.60 8.21
N THR A 340 8.60 -45.62 9.35
CA THR A 340 9.17 -46.82 9.98
C THR A 340 8.12 -47.89 10.35
N ASP A 341 6.87 -47.50 10.48
CA ASP A 341 5.77 -48.43 10.85
C ASP A 341 5.11 -49.09 9.61
N TYR A 342 5.55 -48.75 8.40
CA TYR A 342 5.03 -49.20 7.12
C TYR A 342 6.13 -49.80 6.25
N PRO A 343 5.77 -50.70 5.28
CA PRO A 343 6.74 -51.27 4.36
C PRO A 343 7.44 -50.24 3.45
N SER A 344 6.76 -49.15 3.10
CA SER A 344 7.29 -48.07 2.28
C SER A 344 6.68 -46.71 2.68
N PRO A 345 7.28 -45.56 2.30
CA PRO A 345 6.69 -44.25 2.47
C PRO A 345 5.32 -44.10 1.76
N GLU A 346 5.16 -44.78 0.62
CA GLU A 346 3.92 -44.82 -0.15
C GLU A 346 2.80 -45.48 0.64
N ASP A 347 3.08 -46.57 1.31
CA ASP A 347 2.10 -47.29 2.15
C ASP A 347 1.62 -46.40 3.33
N ALA A 348 2.51 -45.61 3.91
CA ALA A 348 2.14 -44.64 4.93
C ALA A 348 1.20 -43.53 4.40
N LEU A 349 1.43 -43.08 3.17
CA LEU A 349 0.56 -42.11 2.49
C LEU A 349 -0.79 -42.70 2.12
N GLU A 350 -0.81 -43.94 1.61
CA GLU A 350 -2.07 -44.66 1.30
C GLU A 350 -2.90 -44.86 2.56
N GLN A 351 -2.26 -45.21 3.69
CA GLN A 351 -2.97 -45.32 4.97
C GLN A 351 -3.53 -43.97 5.46
N ALA A 352 -2.75 -42.90 5.35
CA ALA A 352 -3.24 -41.59 5.69
C ALA A 352 -4.45 -41.18 4.83
N ALA A 353 -4.40 -41.47 3.54
CA ALA A 353 -5.52 -41.23 2.63
C ALA A 353 -6.74 -42.11 2.96
N ALA A 354 -6.54 -43.38 3.29
CA ALA A 354 -7.60 -44.33 3.71
C ALA A 354 -8.28 -43.86 5.02
N ASP A 355 -7.52 -43.26 5.94
CA ASP A 355 -8.03 -42.68 7.18
C ASP A 355 -8.74 -41.32 6.95
N GLY A 356 -8.82 -40.90 5.70
CA GLY A 356 -9.54 -39.71 5.26
C GLY A 356 -8.80 -38.41 5.49
N ALA A 357 -7.47 -38.40 5.49
CA ALA A 357 -6.67 -37.20 5.51
C ALA A 357 -6.97 -36.31 4.28
N GLN A 358 -7.18 -35.04 4.52
CA GLN A 358 -7.50 -34.03 3.51
C GLN A 358 -6.28 -33.16 3.17
N VAL A 359 -5.32 -33.11 4.10
CA VAL A 359 -4.03 -32.43 3.96
C VAL A 359 -2.96 -33.37 4.48
N VAL A 360 -1.86 -33.48 3.76
CA VAL A 360 -0.70 -34.29 4.17
C VAL A 360 0.53 -33.40 4.24
N PHE A 361 1.22 -33.40 5.38
CA PHE A 361 2.50 -32.75 5.61
C PHE A 361 3.59 -33.82 5.58
N LEU A 362 4.48 -33.73 4.60
CA LEU A 362 5.60 -34.65 4.44
C LEU A 362 6.86 -34.08 5.05
N SER A 363 7.44 -34.77 6.01
CA SER A 363 8.75 -34.47 6.61
C SER A 363 9.74 -35.57 6.23
N LEU A 364 10.01 -35.69 4.93
CA LEU A 364 11.00 -36.60 4.38
C LEU A 364 12.22 -35.81 3.95
N ILE A 365 13.44 -36.23 4.39
CA ILE A 365 14.69 -35.55 4.07
C ILE A 365 15.25 -36.03 2.72
N HIS A 366 14.84 -37.19 2.25
CA HIS A 366 15.30 -37.78 0.99
C HIS A 366 14.09 -38.22 0.14
N ILE A 367 13.79 -37.45 -0.89
CA ILE A 367 13.04 -37.88 -2.05
C ILE A 367 13.99 -37.93 -3.25
#